data_7890591896f3bbe96010ac7ead63b9db
#
_entry.id   7890591896f3bbe96010ac7ead63b9db
#
_cell.length_a   1.000
_cell.length_b   1.000
_cell.length_c   1.000
_cell.angle_alpha   90.00
_cell.angle_beta   90.00
_cell.angle_gamma   90.00
#
_symmetry.space_group_name_H-M   'P 1'
#
loop_
_entity.id
_entity.type
_entity.pdbx_description
1 polymer ?
#
loop_
_entity_poly.entity_id
_entity_poly.type
_entity_poly.pdbx_seq_one_letter_code
_entity_poly.pdbx_strand_id
1 'polypeptide(L)'
;MNALNVAEYTHSLGLQAKTASALMAKAPAAIKNKALLALARLLREQTEALQVDNARDLERARAAGLAEPMVDRLKLTPKVLETCAQGCEQLAAMADVIGEIIGMKQQPSGIRVGQMRVPIGVFGMIYESRPNVTIEAASLSIKSGNACILRGGSEAIDSNRALAKLVQQALAEAGLPQDAVQLVQTTDREAVGQLIAMPQFVDVIIPRGGKGLIERISRDAKVPVIKHLDGNCHTYVDDPCDIAMAVKVADNAKTNKYSPCNASEGLLVARGVSAEFLPKIGAVYAAKGVEMRGCPESLAILNSVAGAKLVPATEQDWSEEYLAPIISVKVVAGVDEAIAHINRYGSHHTDAILTRDHMHAQQFLREVDSASVMVNASTRFADGFEFGLGAEIGISTDKFHARGPVGIEGLTSLKYVVLGEGEVRG
;
A
#
# COMPACT_ATOMS: atom_id res chain seq x y z
N MET A 1 -29.07 -24.39 12.34
CA MET A 1 -27.86 -24.49 11.50
C MET A 1 -26.71 -24.83 12.43
N ASN A 2 -26.06 -25.97 12.23
CA ASN A 2 -24.91 -26.37 13.03
C ASN A 2 -23.86 -25.27 12.94
N ALA A 3 -23.25 -24.91 14.07
CA ALA A 3 -22.14 -23.97 14.10
C ALA A 3 -21.10 -24.43 13.08
N LEU A 4 -20.81 -23.58 12.10
CA LEU A 4 -19.77 -23.85 11.11
C LEU A 4 -18.49 -24.08 11.92
N ASN A 5 -17.90 -25.26 11.79
CA ASN A 5 -16.56 -25.45 12.32
C ASN A 5 -15.63 -24.54 11.51
N VAL A 6 -15.22 -23.43 12.11
CA VAL A 6 -14.43 -22.38 11.44
C VAL A 6 -13.14 -22.97 10.86
N ALA A 7 -12.53 -23.92 11.54
CA ALA A 7 -11.31 -24.58 11.08
C ALA A 7 -11.55 -25.41 9.80
N GLU A 8 -12.61 -26.19 9.74
CA GLU A 8 -12.96 -26.97 8.52
C GLU A 8 -13.34 -26.07 7.36
N TYR A 9 -14.08 -25.00 7.63
CA TYR A 9 -14.46 -24.01 6.63
C TYR A 9 -13.22 -23.30 6.04
N THR A 10 -12.31 -22.79 6.87
CA THR A 10 -11.10 -22.11 6.41
C THR A 10 -10.14 -23.07 5.72
N HIS A 11 -10.04 -24.31 6.17
CA HIS A 11 -9.29 -25.36 5.47
C HIS A 11 -9.83 -25.61 4.06
N SER A 12 -11.16 -25.71 3.90
CA SER A 12 -11.81 -25.86 2.59
C SER A 12 -11.51 -24.69 1.65
N LEU A 13 -11.62 -23.45 2.16
CA LEU A 13 -11.24 -22.25 1.39
C LEU A 13 -9.77 -22.30 0.95
N GLY A 14 -8.86 -22.69 1.85
CA GLY A 14 -7.44 -22.81 1.54
C GLY A 14 -7.16 -23.83 0.44
N LEU A 15 -7.76 -25.01 0.52
CA LEU A 15 -7.61 -26.08 -0.47
C LEU A 15 -8.13 -25.64 -1.86
N GLN A 16 -9.31 -25.03 -1.91
CA GLN A 16 -9.92 -24.53 -3.13
C GLN A 16 -9.04 -23.41 -3.75
N ALA A 17 -8.57 -22.45 -2.95
CA ALA A 17 -7.69 -21.38 -3.41
C ALA A 17 -6.36 -21.93 -3.98
N LYS A 18 -5.74 -22.92 -3.28
CA LYS A 18 -4.49 -23.54 -3.74
C LYS A 18 -4.70 -24.29 -5.07
N THR A 19 -5.82 -24.98 -5.24
CA THR A 19 -6.19 -25.64 -6.50
C THR A 19 -6.40 -24.63 -7.62
N ALA A 20 -7.15 -23.56 -7.34
CA ALA A 20 -7.41 -22.49 -8.31
C ALA A 20 -6.12 -21.74 -8.70
N SER A 21 -5.20 -21.49 -7.75
CA SER A 21 -3.93 -20.80 -8.04
C SER A 21 -3.08 -21.52 -9.07
N ALA A 22 -3.08 -22.86 -9.06
CA ALA A 22 -2.36 -23.67 -10.05
C ALA A 22 -2.93 -23.52 -11.47
N LEU A 23 -4.23 -23.24 -11.59
CA LEU A 23 -4.88 -22.94 -12.87
C LEU A 23 -4.62 -21.49 -13.30
N MET A 24 -4.71 -20.53 -12.35
CA MET A 24 -4.43 -19.12 -12.61
C MET A 24 -3.00 -18.89 -13.09
N ALA A 25 -2.03 -19.59 -12.52
CA ALA A 25 -0.61 -19.49 -12.91
C ALA A 25 -0.34 -19.89 -14.37
N LYS A 26 -1.25 -20.66 -14.99
CA LYS A 26 -1.16 -21.10 -16.39
C LYS A 26 -2.06 -20.28 -17.32
N ALA A 27 -2.87 -19.38 -16.77
CA ALA A 27 -3.85 -18.63 -17.56
C ALA A 27 -3.15 -17.65 -18.52
N PRO A 28 -3.50 -17.67 -19.82
CA PRO A 28 -2.97 -16.71 -20.78
C PRO A 28 -3.37 -15.27 -20.43
N ALA A 29 -2.50 -14.30 -20.74
CA ALA A 29 -2.75 -12.87 -20.52
C ALA A 29 -4.11 -12.41 -21.08
N ALA A 30 -4.47 -12.87 -22.29
CA ALA A 30 -5.73 -12.53 -22.93
C ALA A 30 -6.96 -12.95 -22.10
N ILE A 31 -6.90 -14.12 -21.46
CA ILE A 31 -8.00 -14.64 -20.63
C ILE A 31 -8.09 -13.86 -19.30
N LYS A 32 -6.95 -13.55 -18.67
CA LYS A 32 -6.90 -12.68 -17.48
C LYS A 32 -7.45 -11.29 -17.79
N ASN A 33 -7.04 -10.69 -18.91
CA ASN A 33 -7.53 -9.39 -19.36
C ASN A 33 -9.04 -9.42 -19.68
N LYS A 34 -9.55 -10.51 -20.29
CA LYS A 34 -11.00 -10.70 -20.51
C LYS A 34 -11.78 -10.67 -19.18
N ALA A 35 -11.28 -11.34 -18.14
CA ALA A 35 -11.92 -11.32 -16.81
C ALA A 35 -11.93 -9.90 -16.21
N LEU A 36 -10.83 -9.16 -16.32
CA LEU A 36 -10.73 -7.78 -15.81
C LEU A 36 -11.70 -6.83 -16.53
N LEU A 37 -11.80 -6.94 -17.87
CA LEU A 37 -12.74 -6.12 -18.66
C LEU A 37 -14.20 -6.51 -18.38
N ALA A 38 -14.50 -7.80 -18.18
CA ALA A 38 -15.82 -8.25 -17.75
C ALA A 38 -16.18 -7.68 -16.36
N LEU A 39 -15.22 -7.68 -15.41
CA LEU A 39 -15.42 -7.10 -14.10
C LEU A 39 -15.68 -5.59 -14.17
N ALA A 40 -14.93 -4.84 -14.97
CA ALA A 40 -15.16 -3.41 -15.18
C ALA A 40 -16.57 -3.12 -15.72
N ARG A 41 -17.03 -3.89 -16.69
CA ARG A 41 -18.40 -3.80 -17.23
C ARG A 41 -19.44 -4.11 -16.16
N LEU A 42 -19.29 -5.21 -15.43
CA LEU A 42 -20.24 -5.62 -14.38
C LEU A 42 -20.35 -4.60 -13.25
N LEU A 43 -19.24 -3.96 -12.84
CA LEU A 43 -19.26 -2.89 -11.83
C LEU A 43 -20.13 -1.72 -12.27
N ARG A 44 -20.05 -1.32 -13.54
CA ARG A 44 -20.88 -0.24 -14.10
C ARG A 44 -22.35 -0.65 -14.22
N GLU A 45 -22.62 -1.84 -14.76
CA GLU A 45 -23.98 -2.35 -14.94
C GLU A 45 -24.71 -2.58 -13.62
N GLN A 46 -24.00 -2.95 -12.54
CA GLN A 46 -24.59 -3.29 -11.25
C GLN A 46 -24.44 -2.17 -10.20
N THR A 47 -24.06 -0.96 -10.61
CA THR A 47 -23.81 0.16 -9.69
C THR A 47 -24.98 0.39 -8.73
N GLU A 48 -26.23 0.42 -9.22
CA GLU A 48 -27.41 0.65 -8.39
C GLU A 48 -27.64 -0.49 -7.38
N ALA A 49 -27.51 -1.74 -7.82
CA ALA A 49 -27.65 -2.90 -6.94
C ALA A 49 -26.58 -2.93 -5.84
N LEU A 50 -25.32 -2.62 -6.18
CA LEU A 50 -24.24 -2.50 -5.22
C LEU A 50 -24.48 -1.40 -4.19
N GLN A 51 -25.10 -0.28 -4.59
CA GLN A 51 -25.46 0.78 -3.67
C GLN A 51 -26.58 0.38 -2.69
N VAL A 52 -27.51 -0.48 -3.10
CA VAL A 52 -28.53 -1.04 -2.21
C VAL A 52 -27.90 -1.91 -1.12
N ASP A 53 -26.94 -2.78 -1.48
CA ASP A 53 -26.22 -3.61 -0.50
C ASP A 53 -25.33 -2.74 0.40
N ASN A 54 -24.66 -1.75 -0.16
CA ASN A 54 -23.84 -0.80 0.60
C ASN A 54 -24.68 0.05 1.58
N ALA A 55 -25.91 0.43 1.23
CA ALA A 55 -26.79 1.17 2.13
C ALA A 55 -27.09 0.40 3.42
N ARG A 56 -27.23 -0.94 3.35
CA ARG A 56 -27.41 -1.80 4.54
C ARG A 56 -26.21 -1.76 5.47
N ASP A 57 -25.00 -1.78 4.91
CA ASP A 57 -23.77 -1.67 5.68
C ASP A 57 -23.64 -0.30 6.35
N LEU A 58 -23.97 0.79 5.62
CA LEU A 58 -23.94 2.15 6.14
C LEU A 58 -24.95 2.38 7.28
N GLU A 59 -26.16 1.83 7.15
CA GLU A 59 -27.19 1.89 8.20
C GLU A 59 -26.72 1.15 9.46
N ARG A 60 -26.21 -0.07 9.30
CA ARG A 60 -25.68 -0.89 10.39
C ARG A 60 -24.47 -0.21 11.08
N ALA A 61 -23.55 0.38 10.31
CA ALA A 61 -22.38 1.08 10.84
C ALA A 61 -22.79 2.31 11.68
N ARG A 62 -23.76 3.10 11.22
CA ARG A 62 -24.29 4.24 11.97
C ARG A 62 -25.02 3.79 13.23
N ALA A 63 -25.86 2.76 13.13
CA ALA A 63 -26.55 2.19 14.29
C ALA A 63 -25.60 1.65 15.37
N ALA A 64 -24.43 1.14 14.94
CA ALA A 64 -23.35 0.70 15.83
C ALA A 64 -22.48 1.85 16.37
N GLY A 65 -22.77 3.12 16.03
CA GLY A 65 -22.01 4.29 16.49
C GLY A 65 -20.61 4.43 15.88
N LEU A 66 -20.41 3.92 14.66
CA LEU A 66 -19.11 4.08 13.97
C LEU A 66 -18.86 5.58 13.70
N ALA A 67 -17.63 6.03 13.93
CA ALA A 67 -17.24 7.42 13.67
C ALA A 67 -17.44 7.79 12.19
N GLU A 68 -17.92 9.01 11.90
CA GLU A 68 -18.21 9.47 10.53
C GLU A 68 -17.06 9.25 9.53
N PRO A 69 -15.78 9.47 9.85
CA PRO A 69 -14.68 9.18 8.91
C PRO A 69 -14.59 7.69 8.52
N MET A 70 -15.01 6.78 9.42
CA MET A 70 -15.08 5.35 9.15
C MET A 70 -16.30 5.01 8.28
N VAL A 71 -17.45 5.61 8.56
CA VAL A 71 -18.66 5.49 7.74
C VAL A 71 -18.40 6.01 6.32
N ASP A 72 -17.66 7.10 6.19
CA ASP A 72 -17.31 7.68 4.88
C ASP A 72 -16.45 6.74 4.04
N ARG A 73 -15.53 6.01 4.68
CA ARG A 73 -14.70 4.98 4.03
C ARG A 73 -15.49 3.77 3.52
N LEU A 74 -16.65 3.48 4.11
CA LEU A 74 -17.53 2.37 3.69
C LEU A 74 -18.32 2.68 2.41
N LYS A 75 -18.42 3.95 2.00
CA LYS A 75 -19.29 4.36 0.90
C LYS A 75 -18.81 3.85 -0.45
N LEU A 76 -19.65 3.09 -1.13
CA LEU A 76 -19.53 2.72 -2.54
C LEU A 76 -20.33 3.70 -3.41
N THR A 77 -19.82 4.92 -3.56
CA THR A 77 -20.45 5.90 -4.46
C THR A 77 -20.25 5.48 -5.93
N PRO A 78 -21.08 5.97 -6.89
CA PRO A 78 -20.87 5.73 -8.31
C PRO A 78 -19.45 6.07 -8.77
N LYS A 79 -18.86 7.14 -8.21
CA LYS A 79 -17.49 7.56 -8.48
C LYS A 79 -16.47 6.52 -8.00
N VAL A 80 -16.65 5.94 -6.82
CA VAL A 80 -15.77 4.90 -6.28
C VAL A 80 -15.83 3.64 -7.16
N LEU A 81 -17.05 3.22 -7.54
CA LEU A 81 -17.24 2.06 -8.42
C LEU A 81 -16.66 2.28 -9.81
N GLU A 82 -16.82 3.50 -10.37
CA GLU A 82 -16.19 3.85 -11.65
C GLU A 82 -14.65 3.83 -11.54
N THR A 83 -14.08 4.33 -10.43
CA THR A 83 -12.62 4.25 -10.19
C THR A 83 -12.15 2.80 -10.14
N CYS A 84 -12.90 1.90 -9.50
CA CYS A 84 -12.61 0.46 -9.50
C CYS A 84 -12.67 -0.14 -10.91
N ALA A 85 -13.67 0.23 -11.71
CA ALA A 85 -13.81 -0.23 -13.09
C ALA A 85 -12.61 0.23 -13.97
N GLN A 86 -12.24 1.51 -13.86
CA GLN A 86 -11.07 2.07 -14.54
C GLN A 86 -9.77 1.39 -14.11
N GLY A 87 -9.62 1.04 -12.82
CA GLY A 87 -8.49 0.27 -12.32
C GLY A 87 -8.39 -1.11 -12.97
N CYS A 88 -9.51 -1.81 -13.15
CA CYS A 88 -9.54 -3.08 -13.87
C CYS A 88 -9.14 -2.93 -15.34
N GLU A 89 -9.59 -1.86 -16.03
CA GLU A 89 -9.23 -1.57 -17.43
C GLU A 89 -7.74 -1.24 -17.56
N GLN A 90 -7.20 -0.45 -16.64
CA GLN A 90 -5.77 -0.12 -16.61
C GLN A 90 -4.92 -1.39 -16.44
N LEU A 91 -5.28 -2.26 -15.48
CA LEU A 91 -4.60 -3.54 -15.29
C LEU A 91 -4.70 -4.44 -16.54
N ALA A 92 -5.85 -4.47 -17.22
CA ALA A 92 -6.01 -5.22 -18.46
C ALA A 92 -5.09 -4.72 -19.58
N ALA A 93 -4.88 -3.38 -19.65
CA ALA A 93 -4.02 -2.75 -20.64
C ALA A 93 -2.51 -2.92 -20.37
N MET A 94 -2.11 -3.20 -19.11
CA MET A 94 -0.71 -3.41 -18.76
C MET A 94 -0.14 -4.69 -19.36
N ALA A 95 1.17 -4.69 -19.64
CA ALA A 95 1.89 -5.89 -20.02
C ALA A 95 1.75 -7.01 -18.98
N ASP A 96 1.77 -8.26 -19.42
CA ASP A 96 1.80 -9.39 -18.51
C ASP A 96 3.25 -9.69 -18.14
N VAL A 97 3.55 -9.61 -16.86
CA VAL A 97 4.90 -9.87 -16.32
C VAL A 97 5.14 -11.37 -16.06
N ILE A 98 4.08 -12.20 -16.08
CA ILE A 98 4.20 -13.63 -15.79
C ILE A 98 4.85 -14.34 -16.98
N GLY A 99 5.89 -15.11 -16.69
CA GLY A 99 6.69 -15.80 -17.69
C GLY A 99 7.85 -14.99 -18.26
N GLU A 100 8.00 -13.71 -17.86
CA GLU A 100 9.16 -12.90 -18.21
C GLU A 100 10.45 -13.56 -17.69
N ILE A 101 11.45 -13.70 -18.56
CA ILE A 101 12.76 -14.24 -18.19
C ILE A 101 13.76 -13.10 -18.11
N ILE A 102 14.34 -12.90 -16.92
CA ILE A 102 15.26 -11.82 -16.62
C ILE A 102 16.69 -12.38 -16.54
N GLY A 103 17.65 -11.66 -17.14
CA GLY A 103 19.07 -11.88 -16.92
C GLY A 103 19.61 -13.23 -17.45
N MET A 104 19.05 -13.78 -18.52
CA MET A 104 19.54 -15.02 -19.14
C MET A 104 21.01 -14.85 -19.58
N LYS A 105 21.92 -15.64 -18.99
CA LYS A 105 23.37 -15.60 -19.23
C LYS A 105 23.93 -17.00 -19.43
N GLN A 106 24.85 -17.14 -20.39
CA GLN A 106 25.63 -18.37 -20.55
C GLN A 106 26.70 -18.48 -19.45
N GLN A 107 26.82 -19.69 -18.91
CA GLN A 107 27.81 -19.99 -17.86
C GLN A 107 29.02 -20.71 -18.48
N PRO A 108 30.17 -20.73 -17.80
CA PRO A 108 31.35 -21.44 -18.28
C PRO A 108 31.14 -22.93 -18.53
N SER A 109 30.14 -23.54 -17.87
CA SER A 109 29.76 -24.95 -18.07
C SER A 109 28.96 -25.19 -19.36
N GLY A 110 28.58 -24.13 -20.11
CA GLY A 110 27.74 -24.24 -21.32
C GLY A 110 26.27 -23.95 -21.08
N ILE A 111 25.76 -24.22 -19.89
CA ILE A 111 24.31 -23.94 -19.58
C ILE A 111 24.01 -22.46 -19.63
N ARG A 112 22.75 -22.11 -19.95
CA ARG A 112 22.20 -20.75 -19.82
C ARG A 112 21.28 -20.67 -18.61
N VAL A 113 21.50 -19.70 -17.74
CA VAL A 113 20.77 -19.51 -16.49
C VAL A 113 20.09 -18.12 -16.48
N GLY A 114 18.82 -18.10 -16.18
CA GLY A 114 18.04 -16.88 -16.00
C GLY A 114 17.00 -17.05 -14.89
N GLN A 115 16.23 -16.01 -14.63
CA GLN A 115 15.14 -16.06 -13.66
C GLN A 115 13.80 -15.76 -14.35
N MET A 116 12.82 -16.61 -14.13
CA MET A 116 11.47 -16.46 -14.67
C MET A 116 10.54 -15.95 -13.59
N ARG A 117 9.76 -14.90 -13.90
CA ARG A 117 8.73 -14.36 -13.02
C ARG A 117 7.51 -15.27 -13.00
N VAL A 118 7.06 -15.64 -11.81
CA VAL A 118 5.91 -16.53 -11.60
C VAL A 118 5.02 -15.95 -10.48
N PRO A 119 3.70 -16.26 -10.47
CA PRO A 119 2.84 -15.89 -9.35
C PRO A 119 3.38 -16.40 -8.00
N ILE A 120 3.11 -15.69 -6.90
CA ILE A 120 3.41 -16.19 -5.55
C ILE A 120 2.59 -17.44 -5.25
N GLY A 121 1.32 -17.47 -5.65
CA GLY A 121 0.40 -18.56 -5.41
C GLY A 121 -0.93 -18.09 -4.82
N VAL A 122 -1.10 -18.19 -3.52
CA VAL A 122 -2.30 -17.73 -2.79
C VAL A 122 -1.91 -16.64 -1.80
N PHE A 123 -2.58 -15.50 -1.87
CA PHE A 123 -2.45 -14.51 -0.79
C PHE A 123 -3.75 -14.33 -0.02
N GLY A 124 -3.62 -14.12 1.30
CA GLY A 124 -4.72 -13.71 2.16
C GLY A 124 -4.74 -12.20 2.30
N MET A 125 -5.88 -11.56 2.03
CA MET A 125 -6.07 -10.11 2.23
C MET A 125 -7.01 -9.88 3.40
N ILE A 126 -6.53 -9.22 4.45
CA ILE A 126 -7.32 -8.90 5.66
C ILE A 126 -7.46 -7.38 5.73
N TYR A 127 -8.69 -6.87 5.62
CA TYR A 127 -8.92 -5.42 5.49
C TYR A 127 -10.16 -4.96 6.28
N GLU A 128 -10.16 -3.67 6.63
CA GLU A 128 -11.22 -3.02 7.43
C GLU A 128 -11.81 -1.83 6.67
N SER A 129 -13.12 -1.64 6.81
CA SER A 129 -13.88 -0.42 6.43
C SER A 129 -13.62 0.14 5.03
N ARG A 130 -13.25 -0.70 4.05
CA ARG A 130 -12.97 -0.30 2.67
C ARG A 130 -13.42 -1.37 1.67
N PRO A 131 -14.71 -1.44 1.33
CA PRO A 131 -15.22 -2.50 0.44
C PRO A 131 -14.62 -2.48 -0.96
N ASN A 132 -14.16 -1.32 -1.48
CA ASN A 132 -13.42 -1.22 -2.75
C ASN A 132 -12.15 -2.09 -2.79
N VAL A 133 -11.52 -2.35 -1.64
CA VAL A 133 -10.33 -3.25 -1.54
C VAL A 133 -10.66 -4.65 -2.05
N THR A 134 -11.90 -5.11 -1.97
CA THR A 134 -12.35 -6.37 -2.58
C THR A 134 -12.03 -6.42 -4.08
N ILE A 135 -12.30 -5.34 -4.79
CA ILE A 135 -12.04 -5.24 -6.24
C ILE A 135 -10.54 -5.03 -6.52
N GLU A 136 -9.88 -4.17 -5.76
CA GLU A 136 -8.44 -3.90 -5.90
C GLU A 136 -7.62 -5.19 -5.72
N ALA A 137 -7.87 -5.94 -4.65
CA ALA A 137 -7.19 -7.20 -4.39
C ALA A 137 -7.52 -8.27 -5.43
N ALA A 138 -8.80 -8.41 -5.81
CA ALA A 138 -9.23 -9.38 -6.81
C ALA A 138 -8.63 -9.10 -8.20
N SER A 139 -8.65 -7.84 -8.65
CA SER A 139 -8.12 -7.45 -9.95
C SER A 139 -6.60 -7.66 -10.04
N LEU A 140 -5.86 -7.31 -8.99
CA LEU A 140 -4.42 -7.59 -8.89
C LEU A 140 -4.13 -9.10 -8.83
N SER A 141 -4.95 -9.89 -8.10
CA SER A 141 -4.87 -11.35 -8.07
C SER A 141 -5.00 -11.94 -9.48
N ILE A 142 -6.04 -11.53 -10.21
CA ILE A 142 -6.30 -11.99 -11.57
C ILE A 142 -5.14 -11.63 -12.50
N LYS A 143 -4.70 -10.37 -12.51
CA LYS A 143 -3.62 -9.92 -13.41
C LYS A 143 -2.30 -10.62 -13.12
N SER A 144 -1.93 -10.78 -11.84
CA SER A 144 -0.70 -11.45 -11.43
C SER A 144 -0.75 -12.98 -11.48
N GLY A 145 -1.90 -13.57 -11.85
CA GLY A 145 -2.06 -15.02 -11.95
C GLY A 145 -2.09 -15.76 -10.61
N ASN A 146 -2.41 -15.05 -9.53
CA ASN A 146 -2.59 -15.59 -8.19
C ASN A 146 -4.03 -16.01 -7.92
N ALA A 147 -4.25 -16.71 -6.81
CA ALA A 147 -5.54 -16.76 -6.14
C ALA A 147 -5.50 -15.94 -4.85
N CYS A 148 -6.68 -15.50 -4.37
CA CYS A 148 -6.73 -14.77 -3.11
C CYS A 148 -7.92 -15.18 -2.23
N ILE A 149 -7.70 -15.10 -0.92
CA ILE A 149 -8.74 -15.25 0.11
C ILE A 149 -8.91 -13.91 0.80
N LEU A 150 -10.08 -13.31 0.63
CA LEU A 150 -10.43 -11.98 1.11
C LEU A 150 -11.16 -12.09 2.44
N ARG A 151 -10.72 -11.33 3.45
CA ARG A 151 -11.39 -11.21 4.74
C ARG A 151 -11.60 -9.72 5.05
N GLY A 152 -12.76 -9.20 4.65
CA GLY A 152 -13.19 -7.84 4.97
C GLY A 152 -13.78 -7.72 6.37
N GLY A 153 -13.83 -6.51 6.90
CA GLY A 153 -14.48 -6.20 8.17
C GLY A 153 -15.97 -6.53 8.16
N SER A 154 -16.53 -6.83 9.33
CA SER A 154 -17.95 -7.17 9.49
C SER A 154 -18.89 -6.00 9.15
N GLU A 155 -18.39 -4.77 9.25
CA GLU A 155 -19.09 -3.53 8.94
C GLU A 155 -19.41 -3.36 7.45
N ALA A 156 -18.69 -4.09 6.56
CA ALA A 156 -18.84 -4.02 5.11
C ALA A 156 -19.25 -5.36 4.47
N ILE A 157 -19.85 -6.27 5.24
CA ILE A 157 -20.05 -7.66 4.81
C ILE A 157 -20.97 -7.79 3.60
N ASP A 158 -22.04 -7.01 3.51
CA ASP A 158 -22.99 -7.08 2.40
C ASP A 158 -22.37 -6.53 1.12
N SER A 159 -21.68 -5.39 1.20
CA SER A 159 -20.92 -4.83 0.08
C SER A 159 -19.84 -5.79 -0.41
N ASN A 160 -19.05 -6.38 0.50
CA ASN A 160 -17.99 -7.31 0.15
C ASN A 160 -18.53 -8.56 -0.54
N ARG A 161 -19.67 -9.10 -0.07
CA ARG A 161 -20.36 -10.24 -0.71
C ARG A 161 -20.83 -9.92 -2.13
N ALA A 162 -21.47 -8.78 -2.30
CA ALA A 162 -21.95 -8.35 -3.60
C ALA A 162 -20.80 -8.15 -4.59
N LEU A 163 -19.71 -7.49 -4.18
CA LEU A 163 -18.53 -7.29 -5.00
C LEU A 163 -17.83 -8.62 -5.35
N ALA A 164 -17.62 -9.51 -4.37
CA ALA A 164 -16.99 -10.81 -4.60
C ALA A 164 -17.81 -11.67 -5.59
N LYS A 165 -19.14 -11.59 -5.54
CA LYS A 165 -20.01 -12.28 -6.50
C LYS A 165 -19.79 -11.77 -7.93
N LEU A 166 -19.62 -10.48 -8.13
CA LEU A 166 -19.32 -9.93 -9.48
C LEU A 166 -17.95 -10.38 -9.97
N VAL A 167 -16.93 -10.46 -9.09
CA VAL A 167 -15.62 -11.00 -9.44
C VAL A 167 -15.73 -12.45 -9.90
N GLN A 168 -16.46 -13.29 -9.16
CA GLN A 168 -16.66 -14.70 -9.51
C GLN A 168 -17.42 -14.86 -10.83
N GLN A 169 -18.41 -13.99 -11.10
CA GLN A 169 -19.08 -13.95 -12.39
C GLN A 169 -18.12 -13.58 -13.52
N ALA A 170 -17.27 -12.56 -13.34
CA ALA A 170 -16.29 -12.15 -14.34
C ALA A 170 -15.25 -13.26 -14.65
N LEU A 171 -14.81 -13.98 -13.62
CA LEU A 171 -13.95 -15.15 -13.76
C LEU A 171 -14.63 -16.24 -14.59
N ALA A 172 -15.89 -16.58 -14.28
CA ALA A 172 -16.66 -17.58 -15.01
C ALA A 172 -16.86 -17.20 -16.49
N GLU A 173 -17.20 -15.95 -16.79
CA GLU A 173 -17.34 -15.44 -18.17
C GLU A 173 -16.03 -15.53 -18.98
N ALA A 174 -14.89 -15.46 -18.30
CA ALA A 174 -13.59 -15.63 -18.91
C ALA A 174 -13.13 -17.09 -19.00
N GLY A 175 -13.82 -18.03 -18.34
CA GLY A 175 -13.43 -19.45 -18.26
C GLY A 175 -12.33 -19.69 -17.22
N LEU A 176 -12.19 -18.80 -16.24
CA LEU A 176 -11.27 -18.94 -15.11
C LEU A 176 -11.98 -19.55 -13.88
N PRO A 177 -11.25 -20.21 -12.97
CA PRO A 177 -11.85 -20.79 -11.78
C PRO A 177 -12.42 -19.70 -10.85
N GLN A 178 -13.68 -19.82 -10.47
CA GLN A 178 -14.34 -18.87 -9.57
C GLN A 178 -13.68 -18.86 -8.18
N ASP A 179 -13.14 -20.00 -7.73
CA ASP A 179 -12.43 -20.16 -6.48
C ASP A 179 -11.06 -19.46 -6.45
N ALA A 180 -10.63 -18.85 -7.55
CA ALA A 180 -9.44 -17.99 -7.55
C ALA A 180 -9.61 -16.73 -6.69
N VAL A 181 -10.86 -16.29 -6.47
CA VAL A 181 -11.17 -15.18 -5.57
C VAL A 181 -12.27 -15.61 -4.62
N GLN A 182 -11.93 -15.78 -3.36
CA GLN A 182 -12.84 -16.21 -2.31
C GLN A 182 -12.98 -15.14 -1.24
N LEU A 183 -14.21 -14.98 -0.73
CA LEU A 183 -14.49 -14.12 0.41
C LEU A 183 -14.86 -14.98 1.63
N VAL A 184 -14.21 -14.75 2.77
CA VAL A 184 -14.58 -15.36 4.04
C VAL A 184 -15.98 -14.86 4.44
N GLN A 185 -16.96 -15.77 4.47
CA GLN A 185 -18.37 -15.45 4.70
C GLN A 185 -18.75 -15.24 6.17
N THR A 186 -17.91 -15.71 7.10
CA THR A 186 -18.15 -15.56 8.53
C THR A 186 -17.53 -14.26 9.06
N THR A 187 -18.21 -13.64 10.02
CA THR A 187 -17.69 -12.48 10.77
C THR A 187 -16.84 -12.91 11.97
N ASP A 188 -16.73 -14.21 12.25
CA ASP A 188 -15.95 -14.73 13.37
C ASP A 188 -14.47 -14.35 13.21
N ARG A 189 -13.91 -13.81 14.29
CA ARG A 189 -12.49 -13.42 14.35
C ARG A 189 -11.54 -14.61 14.37
N GLU A 190 -12.04 -15.81 14.71
CA GLU A 190 -11.25 -17.04 14.65
C GLU A 190 -10.82 -17.34 13.21
N ALA A 191 -11.64 -17.03 12.21
CA ALA A 191 -11.29 -17.21 10.79
C ALA A 191 -10.03 -16.42 10.40
N VAL A 192 -9.76 -15.25 11.00
CA VAL A 192 -8.51 -14.52 10.80
C VAL A 192 -7.34 -15.31 11.37
N GLY A 193 -7.47 -15.83 12.61
CA GLY A 193 -6.44 -16.64 13.25
C GLY A 193 -6.08 -17.89 12.43
N GLN A 194 -7.10 -18.57 11.89
CA GLN A 194 -6.90 -19.74 11.02
C GLN A 194 -6.21 -19.34 9.70
N LEU A 195 -6.67 -18.26 9.03
CA LEU A 195 -6.12 -17.81 7.75
C LEU A 195 -4.62 -17.48 7.83
N ILE A 196 -4.19 -16.79 8.89
CA ILE A 196 -2.78 -16.42 9.08
C ILE A 196 -1.89 -17.57 9.56
N ALA A 197 -2.48 -18.72 9.92
CA ALA A 197 -1.79 -19.88 10.50
C ALA A 197 -1.76 -21.12 9.59
N MET A 198 -2.10 -20.97 8.28
CA MET A 198 -2.16 -22.11 7.34
C MET A 198 -1.18 -21.96 6.15
N PRO A 199 0.15 -22.05 6.39
CA PRO A 199 1.17 -21.89 5.35
C PRO A 199 1.13 -22.99 4.28
N GLN A 200 0.43 -24.10 4.49
CA GLN A 200 0.23 -25.14 3.48
C GLN A 200 -0.67 -24.69 2.32
N PHE A 201 -1.50 -23.67 2.52
CA PHE A 201 -2.42 -23.16 1.51
C PHE A 201 -2.17 -21.71 1.11
N VAL A 202 -1.74 -20.86 2.06
CA VAL A 202 -1.55 -19.43 1.88
C VAL A 202 -0.07 -19.12 1.88
N ASP A 203 0.41 -18.45 0.84
CA ASP A 203 1.82 -18.17 0.62
C ASP A 203 2.23 -16.80 1.23
N VAL A 204 1.29 -15.83 1.34
CA VAL A 204 1.53 -14.52 1.95
C VAL A 204 0.24 -13.90 2.47
N ILE A 205 0.32 -13.12 3.55
CA ILE A 205 -0.78 -12.31 4.10
C ILE A 205 -0.50 -10.83 3.89
N ILE A 206 -1.53 -10.07 3.53
CA ILE A 206 -1.47 -8.63 3.31
C ILE A 206 -2.55 -7.98 4.19
N PRO A 207 -2.19 -7.38 5.33
CA PRO A 207 -3.13 -6.66 6.18
C PRO A 207 -3.33 -5.22 5.69
N ARG A 208 -4.59 -4.75 5.74
CA ARG A 208 -5.00 -3.35 5.43
C ARG A 208 -5.98 -2.84 6.50
N GLY A 209 -5.49 -2.34 7.59
CA GLY A 209 -6.32 -1.87 8.71
C GLY A 209 -5.53 -1.00 9.68
N GLY A 210 -6.08 -0.77 10.85
CA GLY A 210 -5.40 -0.03 11.90
C GLY A 210 -4.18 -0.76 12.46
N LYS A 211 -3.27 0.01 13.09
CA LYS A 211 -1.99 -0.46 13.67
C LYS A 211 -2.17 -1.74 14.52
N GLY A 212 -3.19 -1.78 15.39
CA GLY A 212 -3.44 -2.95 16.24
C GLY A 212 -3.77 -4.25 15.47
N LEU A 213 -4.46 -4.17 14.32
CA LEU A 213 -4.68 -5.34 13.45
C LEU A 213 -3.36 -5.81 12.85
N ILE A 214 -2.55 -4.88 12.34
CA ILE A 214 -1.28 -5.20 11.68
C ILE A 214 -0.28 -5.79 12.69
N GLU A 215 -0.18 -5.22 13.88
CA GLU A 215 0.66 -5.76 14.97
C GLU A 215 0.24 -7.17 15.39
N ARG A 216 -1.07 -7.40 15.56
CA ARG A 216 -1.60 -8.72 15.88
C ARG A 216 -1.25 -9.74 14.80
N ILE A 217 -1.49 -9.42 13.53
CA ILE A 217 -1.17 -10.31 12.41
C ILE A 217 0.34 -10.56 12.34
N SER A 218 1.15 -9.52 12.50
CA SER A 218 2.62 -9.64 12.46
C SER A 218 3.18 -10.54 13.56
N ARG A 219 2.55 -10.53 14.75
CA ARG A 219 2.97 -11.36 15.87
C ARG A 219 2.50 -12.81 15.74
N ASP A 220 1.27 -13.03 15.27
CA ASP A 220 0.60 -14.33 15.35
C ASP A 220 0.67 -15.13 14.04
N ALA A 221 1.07 -14.51 12.92
CA ALA A 221 1.11 -15.16 11.62
C ALA A 221 2.23 -16.21 11.52
N LYS A 222 1.89 -17.36 10.94
CA LYS A 222 2.84 -18.40 10.51
C LYS A 222 3.10 -18.35 9.00
N VAL A 223 2.46 -17.44 8.31
CA VAL A 223 2.59 -17.13 6.89
C VAL A 223 3.36 -15.81 6.77
N PRO A 224 4.26 -15.63 5.81
CA PRO A 224 4.89 -14.33 5.54
C PRO A 224 3.88 -13.20 5.42
N VAL A 225 4.23 -12.00 5.89
CA VAL A 225 3.33 -10.83 5.90
C VAL A 225 3.97 -9.69 5.13
N ILE A 226 3.26 -9.14 4.15
CA ILE A 226 3.63 -7.88 3.48
C ILE A 226 2.89 -6.74 4.21
N LYS A 227 3.64 -5.85 4.87
CA LYS A 227 3.05 -4.84 5.74
C LYS A 227 3.87 -3.56 5.86
N HIS A 228 3.21 -2.50 6.32
CA HIS A 228 3.80 -1.38 7.04
C HIS A 228 3.00 -1.14 8.33
N LEU A 229 3.63 -0.59 9.35
CA LEU A 229 2.96 -0.33 10.64
C LEU A 229 2.37 1.08 10.67
N ASP A 230 3.17 2.07 10.28
CA ASP A 230 2.83 3.49 10.25
C ASP A 230 3.58 4.21 9.12
N GLY A 231 3.20 5.46 8.87
CA GLY A 231 3.73 6.30 7.80
C GLY A 231 4.35 7.60 8.34
N ASN A 232 5.29 7.53 9.29
CA ASN A 232 6.05 8.71 9.72
C ASN A 232 7.07 9.12 8.65
N CYS A 233 6.60 9.87 7.65
CA CYS A 233 7.38 10.34 6.51
C CYS A 233 8.00 11.71 6.78
N HIS A 234 9.21 11.95 6.26
CA HIS A 234 9.91 13.22 6.44
C HIS A 234 10.14 13.94 5.11
N THR A 235 10.12 15.27 5.20
CA THR A 235 10.62 16.14 4.14
C THR A 235 11.80 16.94 4.70
N TYR A 236 12.99 16.74 4.14
CA TYR A 236 14.20 17.47 4.51
C TYR A 236 14.49 18.58 3.49
N VAL A 237 14.60 19.80 3.98
CA VAL A 237 14.99 20.99 3.18
C VAL A 237 16.46 21.27 3.43
N ASP A 238 17.26 21.04 2.41
CA ASP A 238 18.73 21.11 2.46
C ASP A 238 19.27 22.53 2.21
N ASP A 239 20.56 22.72 2.39
CA ASP A 239 21.32 23.88 2.00
C ASP A 239 22.50 23.47 1.11
N PRO A 240 22.48 23.88 -0.21
CA PRO A 240 21.56 24.84 -0.85
C PRO A 240 20.28 24.21 -1.40
N CYS A 241 19.17 24.96 -1.36
CA CYS A 241 17.93 24.56 -2.04
C CYS A 241 17.26 25.74 -2.78
N ASP A 242 16.26 25.41 -3.60
CA ASP A 242 15.33 26.40 -4.15
C ASP A 242 14.19 26.60 -3.14
N ILE A 243 14.16 27.74 -2.47
CA ILE A 243 13.18 28.03 -1.41
C ILE A 243 11.75 28.01 -1.93
N ALA A 244 11.49 28.51 -3.13
CA ALA A 244 10.14 28.54 -3.70
C ALA A 244 9.65 27.12 -4.01
N MET A 245 10.50 26.29 -4.61
CA MET A 245 10.23 24.86 -4.84
C MET A 245 10.05 24.13 -3.51
N ALA A 246 10.92 24.37 -2.52
CA ALA A 246 10.86 23.71 -1.23
C ALA A 246 9.55 24.02 -0.48
N VAL A 247 9.09 25.28 -0.49
CA VAL A 247 7.79 25.64 0.11
C VAL A 247 6.64 24.91 -0.59
N LYS A 248 6.62 24.89 -1.93
CA LYS A 248 5.58 24.21 -2.72
C LYS A 248 5.54 22.71 -2.42
N VAL A 249 6.70 22.06 -2.36
CA VAL A 249 6.78 20.60 -2.13
C VAL A 249 6.43 20.26 -0.69
N ALA A 250 6.98 20.96 0.30
CA ALA A 250 6.69 20.74 1.71
C ALA A 250 5.21 20.99 2.05
N ASP A 251 4.61 22.03 1.48
CA ASP A 251 3.17 22.27 1.58
C ASP A 251 2.36 21.09 1.04
N ASN A 252 2.62 20.68 -0.20
CA ASN A 252 1.92 19.55 -0.83
C ASN A 252 2.11 18.26 -0.03
N ALA A 253 3.32 17.97 0.43
CA ALA A 253 3.64 16.76 1.19
C ALA A 253 2.80 16.63 2.46
N LYS A 254 2.48 17.73 3.14
CA LYS A 254 1.63 17.70 4.35
C LYS A 254 0.16 17.94 4.05
N THR A 255 -0.17 18.97 3.27
CA THR A 255 -1.54 19.51 3.24
C THR A 255 -2.39 19.04 2.07
N ASN A 256 -1.84 18.32 1.10
CA ASN A 256 -2.63 17.70 0.03
C ASN A 256 -3.71 16.76 0.61
N LYS A 257 -3.32 15.90 1.56
CA LYS A 257 -4.19 15.09 2.43
C LYS A 257 -3.42 14.74 3.70
N TYR A 258 -4.07 14.75 4.85
CA TYR A 258 -3.46 14.44 6.15
C TYR A 258 -3.45 12.94 6.50
N SER A 259 -4.46 12.21 6.03
CA SER A 259 -4.73 10.83 6.46
C SER A 259 -4.00 9.70 5.72
N PRO A 260 -3.38 9.87 4.54
CA PRO A 260 -2.57 8.81 3.93
C PRO A 260 -1.19 8.67 4.59
N CYS A 261 -0.70 7.44 4.67
CA CYS A 261 0.59 7.09 5.27
C CYS A 261 1.83 7.71 4.58
N ASN A 262 1.68 8.24 3.35
CA ASN A 262 2.72 8.96 2.62
C ASN A 262 2.66 10.49 2.80
N ALA A 263 1.77 10.99 3.69
CA ALA A 263 1.81 12.40 4.09
C ALA A 263 3.04 12.67 4.95
N SER A 264 3.68 13.82 4.76
CA SER A 264 4.84 14.20 5.60
C SER A 264 4.38 14.51 7.02
N GLU A 265 4.98 13.85 8.01
CA GLU A 265 4.73 14.06 9.44
C GLU A 265 5.87 14.82 10.10
N GLY A 266 7.09 14.77 9.50
CA GLY A 266 8.26 15.48 9.94
C GLY A 266 8.83 16.41 8.86
N LEU A 267 9.15 17.65 9.27
CA LEU A 267 9.84 18.65 8.45
C LEU A 267 11.21 18.94 9.08
N LEU A 268 12.26 18.52 8.40
CA LEU A 268 13.65 18.79 8.77
C LEU A 268 14.18 19.94 7.92
N VAL A 269 14.89 20.90 8.50
CA VAL A 269 15.38 22.07 7.79
C VAL A 269 16.84 22.31 8.12
N ALA A 270 17.71 22.38 7.12
CA ALA A 270 19.10 22.73 7.29
C ALA A 270 19.21 24.14 7.92
N ARG A 271 20.12 24.29 8.90
CA ARG A 271 20.28 25.57 9.63
C ARG A 271 20.54 26.74 8.71
N GLY A 272 21.34 26.56 7.66
CA GLY A 272 21.71 27.63 6.72
C GLY A 272 20.54 28.26 5.98
N VAL A 273 19.45 27.49 5.72
CA VAL A 273 18.25 28.01 5.03
C VAL A 273 17.06 28.23 5.95
N SER A 274 17.16 27.84 7.23
CA SER A 274 16.04 27.85 8.18
C SER A 274 15.41 29.23 8.37
N ALA A 275 16.23 30.27 8.48
CA ALA A 275 15.77 31.64 8.68
C ALA A 275 14.98 32.20 7.48
N GLU A 276 15.26 31.72 6.25
CA GLU A 276 14.54 32.12 5.06
C GLU A 276 13.33 31.23 4.78
N PHE A 277 13.45 29.92 4.97
CA PHE A 277 12.43 28.93 4.61
C PHE A 277 11.30 28.85 5.64
N LEU A 278 11.62 28.75 6.94
CA LEU A 278 10.61 28.52 7.99
C LEU A 278 9.52 29.59 8.07
N PRO A 279 9.79 30.91 7.95
CA PRO A 279 8.73 31.91 7.96
C PRO A 279 7.77 31.75 6.76
N LYS A 280 8.26 31.34 5.58
CA LYS A 280 7.47 31.18 4.37
C LYS A 280 6.53 29.96 4.48
N ILE A 281 7.06 28.80 4.84
CA ILE A 281 6.22 27.59 5.03
C ILE A 281 5.32 27.73 6.25
N GLY A 282 5.79 28.37 7.32
CA GLY A 282 5.00 28.65 8.51
C GLY A 282 3.75 29.48 8.21
N ALA A 283 3.85 30.49 7.37
CA ALA A 283 2.71 31.28 6.92
C ALA A 283 1.69 30.43 6.15
N VAL A 284 2.16 29.52 5.29
CA VAL A 284 1.29 28.57 4.56
C VAL A 284 0.57 27.62 5.52
N TYR A 285 1.30 27.06 6.46
CA TYR A 285 0.73 26.14 7.46
C TYR A 285 -0.24 26.85 8.41
N ALA A 286 0.08 28.08 8.85
CA ALA A 286 -0.82 28.88 9.65
C ALA A 286 -2.16 29.16 8.94
N ALA A 287 -2.10 29.55 7.66
CA ALA A 287 -3.30 29.78 6.84
C ALA A 287 -4.19 28.54 6.67
N LYS A 288 -3.59 27.34 6.74
CA LYS A 288 -4.28 26.02 6.64
C LYS A 288 -4.60 25.39 8.00
N GLY A 289 -4.29 26.10 9.09
CA GLY A 289 -4.58 25.66 10.46
C GLY A 289 -3.72 24.49 10.94
N VAL A 290 -2.57 24.24 10.31
CA VAL A 290 -1.62 23.19 10.72
C VAL A 290 -0.90 23.59 12.00
N GLU A 291 -0.90 22.72 13.00
CA GLU A 291 -0.11 22.84 14.23
C GLU A 291 1.33 22.40 13.95
N MET A 292 2.29 23.23 14.33
CA MET A 292 3.72 22.96 14.15
C MET A 292 4.35 22.67 15.53
N ARG A 293 4.81 21.43 15.72
CA ARG A 293 5.52 20.99 16.93
C ARG A 293 7.02 21.11 16.69
N GLY A 294 7.61 22.17 17.23
CA GLY A 294 8.96 22.57 16.87
C GLY A 294 10.01 22.30 17.92
N CYS A 295 11.26 22.07 17.48
CA CYS A 295 12.43 22.20 18.34
C CYS A 295 12.62 23.68 18.78
N PRO A 296 13.41 23.98 19.83
CA PRO A 296 13.59 25.34 20.29
C PRO A 296 14.02 26.32 19.19
N GLU A 297 14.92 25.90 18.31
CA GLU A 297 15.45 26.73 17.19
C GLU A 297 14.37 27.04 16.16
N SER A 298 13.59 26.05 15.76
CA SER A 298 12.49 26.25 14.79
C SER A 298 11.38 27.11 15.36
N LEU A 299 11.02 26.92 16.65
CA LEU A 299 10.02 27.75 17.33
C LEU A 299 10.44 29.22 17.44
N ALA A 300 11.72 29.50 17.72
CA ALA A 300 12.23 30.86 17.79
C ALA A 300 12.04 31.62 16.45
N ILE A 301 12.22 30.91 15.31
CA ILE A 301 12.03 31.49 13.98
C ILE A 301 10.53 31.61 13.66
N LEU A 302 9.76 30.56 13.90
CA LEU A 302 8.33 30.48 13.57
C LEU A 302 7.47 31.42 14.42
N ASN A 303 7.94 31.84 15.60
CA ASN A 303 7.23 32.77 16.49
C ASN A 303 6.97 34.15 15.84
N SER A 304 7.69 34.46 14.77
CA SER A 304 7.46 35.69 13.98
C SER A 304 6.24 35.55 13.02
N VAL A 305 5.71 34.35 12.84
CA VAL A 305 4.63 34.07 11.87
C VAL A 305 3.27 34.32 12.51
N ALA A 306 2.54 35.29 11.99
CA ALA A 306 1.20 35.62 12.48
C ALA A 306 0.22 34.44 12.35
N GLY A 307 -0.50 34.11 13.42
CA GLY A 307 -1.51 33.07 13.43
C GLY A 307 -0.95 31.63 13.47
N ALA A 308 0.37 31.46 13.60
CA ALA A 308 0.97 30.13 13.72
C ALA A 308 0.56 29.44 15.03
N LYS A 309 0.16 28.17 14.90
CA LYS A 309 -0.10 27.29 16.05
C LYS A 309 1.19 26.56 16.38
N LEU A 310 1.89 27.00 17.43
CA LEU A 310 3.20 26.50 17.80
C LEU A 310 3.14 25.73 19.13
N VAL A 311 3.73 24.57 19.16
CA VAL A 311 3.84 23.72 20.36
C VAL A 311 5.29 23.23 20.47
N PRO A 312 5.92 23.23 21.66
CA PRO A 312 7.20 22.58 21.83
C PRO A 312 7.11 21.09 21.57
N ALA A 313 8.00 20.59 20.70
CA ALA A 313 8.07 19.17 20.40
C ALA A 313 8.65 18.39 21.60
N THR A 314 8.11 17.21 21.82
CA THR A 314 8.64 16.19 22.73
C THR A 314 9.41 15.14 21.93
N GLU A 315 10.11 14.23 22.61
CA GLU A 315 10.82 13.12 21.93
C GLU A 315 9.87 12.21 21.12
N GLN A 316 8.62 12.05 21.62
CA GLN A 316 7.59 11.25 20.92
C GLN A 316 7.18 11.89 19.60
N ASP A 317 7.15 13.20 19.49
CA ASP A 317 6.71 13.92 18.28
C ASP A 317 7.60 13.60 17.06
N TRP A 318 8.84 13.16 17.27
CA TRP A 318 9.74 12.81 16.19
C TRP A 318 9.38 11.48 15.51
N SER A 319 8.64 10.61 16.19
CA SER A 319 8.22 9.29 15.68
C SER A 319 6.70 9.15 15.53
N GLU A 320 5.93 10.23 15.73
CA GLU A 320 4.47 10.17 15.70
C GLU A 320 3.91 10.30 14.28
N GLU A 321 3.01 9.39 13.91
CA GLU A 321 2.15 9.51 12.74
C GLU A 321 0.85 10.20 13.18
N TYR A 322 0.73 11.50 12.96
CA TYR A 322 -0.42 12.30 13.45
C TYR A 322 -1.72 12.02 12.69
N LEU A 323 -1.64 11.76 11.37
CA LEU A 323 -2.81 11.63 10.47
C LEU A 323 -3.78 12.84 10.56
N ALA A 324 -3.27 13.99 10.93
CA ALA A 324 -3.99 15.22 11.30
C ALA A 324 -3.23 16.45 10.75
N PRO A 325 -3.83 17.66 10.80
CA PRO A 325 -3.13 18.89 10.47
C PRO A 325 -2.10 19.26 11.58
N ILE A 326 -1.15 18.39 11.82
CA ILE A 326 -0.05 18.52 12.77
C ILE A 326 1.24 18.07 12.09
N ILE A 327 2.35 18.77 12.29
CA ILE A 327 3.66 18.40 11.75
C ILE A 327 4.76 18.70 12.77
N SER A 328 5.73 17.79 12.92
CA SER A 328 6.94 18.05 13.67
C SER A 328 7.94 18.86 12.84
N VAL A 329 8.64 19.83 13.44
CA VAL A 329 9.57 20.74 12.75
C VAL A 329 10.88 20.80 13.49
N LYS A 330 11.98 20.37 12.85
CA LYS A 330 13.30 20.39 13.46
C LYS A 330 14.33 21.07 12.56
N VAL A 331 15.13 21.97 13.12
CA VAL A 331 16.33 22.50 12.48
C VAL A 331 17.47 21.51 12.73
N VAL A 332 18.19 21.17 11.68
CA VAL A 332 19.34 20.24 11.69
C VAL A 332 20.59 20.92 11.14
N ALA A 333 21.77 20.44 11.53
CA ALA A 333 23.04 21.03 11.08
C ALA A 333 23.25 20.90 9.56
N GLY A 334 22.76 19.80 8.96
CA GLY A 334 22.89 19.51 7.54
C GLY A 334 22.40 18.10 7.21
N VAL A 335 22.78 17.58 6.03
CA VAL A 335 22.31 16.31 5.48
C VAL A 335 22.61 15.12 6.38
N ASP A 336 23.77 15.07 7.02
CA ASP A 336 24.16 13.96 7.92
C ASP A 336 23.22 13.84 9.13
N GLU A 337 22.91 14.97 9.79
CA GLU A 337 21.97 14.96 10.92
C GLU A 337 20.54 14.64 10.45
N ALA A 338 20.14 15.11 9.27
CA ALA A 338 18.84 14.78 8.69
C ALA A 338 18.71 13.28 8.45
N ILE A 339 19.70 12.65 7.82
CA ILE A 339 19.73 11.20 7.58
C ILE A 339 19.71 10.42 8.89
N ALA A 340 20.54 10.82 9.87
CA ALA A 340 20.56 10.18 11.18
C ALA A 340 19.20 10.29 11.91
N HIS A 341 18.53 11.43 11.81
CA HIS A 341 17.19 11.64 12.39
C HIS A 341 16.15 10.74 11.70
N ILE A 342 16.10 10.74 10.37
CA ILE A 342 15.16 9.94 9.60
C ILE A 342 15.34 8.45 9.91
N ASN A 343 16.58 7.94 9.87
CA ASN A 343 16.86 6.52 10.14
C ASN A 343 16.55 6.11 11.59
N ARG A 344 16.56 7.06 12.54
CA ARG A 344 16.23 6.80 13.95
C ARG A 344 14.74 6.84 14.24
N TYR A 345 14.01 7.81 13.68
CA TYR A 345 12.62 8.11 14.06
C TYR A 345 11.61 7.79 12.95
N GLY A 346 12.05 7.67 11.71
CA GLY A 346 11.19 7.36 10.56
C GLY A 346 10.62 5.95 10.61
N SER A 347 9.53 5.76 9.92
CA SER A 347 8.84 4.47 9.77
C SER A 347 9.39 3.61 8.61
N HIS A 348 10.46 4.04 7.96
CA HIS A 348 11.01 3.45 6.73
C HIS A 348 10.03 3.43 5.55
N HIS A 349 9.03 4.32 5.57
CA HIS A 349 8.01 4.38 4.54
C HIS A 349 8.47 5.24 3.35
N THR A 350 8.46 6.56 3.50
CA THR A 350 8.79 7.49 2.42
C THR A 350 9.42 8.76 2.96
N ASP A 351 10.59 9.12 2.43
CA ASP A 351 11.29 10.34 2.83
C ASP A 351 11.83 11.11 1.62
N ALA A 352 11.89 12.44 1.72
CA ALA A 352 12.28 13.31 0.63
C ALA A 352 13.36 14.30 1.06
N ILE A 353 14.30 14.57 0.15
CA ILE A 353 15.24 15.69 0.24
C ILE A 353 14.89 16.74 -0.81
N LEU A 354 14.93 18.01 -0.43
CA LEU A 354 14.78 19.16 -1.32
C LEU A 354 16.11 19.90 -1.38
N THR A 355 16.83 19.75 -2.48
CA THR A 355 18.23 20.20 -2.61
C THR A 355 18.58 20.65 -4.01
N ARG A 356 19.61 21.49 -4.13
CA ARG A 356 20.34 21.79 -5.39
C ARG A 356 21.72 21.12 -5.43
N ASP A 357 22.13 20.49 -4.33
CA ASP A 357 23.40 19.78 -4.26
C ASP A 357 23.25 18.34 -4.72
N HIS A 358 23.94 17.97 -5.80
CA HIS A 358 23.92 16.63 -6.35
C HIS A 358 24.53 15.59 -5.39
N MET A 359 25.58 15.96 -4.64
CA MET A 359 26.24 15.03 -3.75
C MET A 359 25.37 14.73 -2.53
N HIS A 360 24.71 15.74 -1.96
CA HIS A 360 23.73 15.53 -0.89
C HIS A 360 22.54 14.69 -1.38
N ALA A 361 22.05 14.92 -2.60
CA ALA A 361 20.99 14.09 -3.17
C ALA A 361 21.42 12.61 -3.29
N GLN A 362 22.62 12.34 -3.80
CA GLN A 362 23.16 10.98 -3.93
C GLN A 362 23.40 10.31 -2.57
N GLN A 363 23.91 11.07 -1.61
CA GLN A 363 24.10 10.61 -0.24
C GLN A 363 22.76 10.24 0.41
N PHE A 364 21.76 11.10 0.32
CA PHE A 364 20.43 10.88 0.86
C PHE A 364 19.76 9.65 0.26
N LEU A 365 19.80 9.48 -1.08
CA LEU A 365 19.28 8.31 -1.76
C LEU A 365 19.92 7.00 -1.30
N ARG A 366 21.22 7.00 -0.98
CA ARG A 366 21.97 5.81 -0.56
C ARG A 366 21.80 5.49 0.92
N GLU A 367 21.72 6.51 1.77
CA GLU A 367 21.88 6.34 3.22
C GLU A 367 20.54 6.41 3.99
N VAL A 368 19.49 6.98 3.44
CA VAL A 368 18.13 6.91 4.03
C VAL A 368 17.55 5.53 3.76
N ASP A 369 17.25 4.81 4.84
CA ASP A 369 16.74 3.45 4.78
C ASP A 369 15.20 3.41 4.74
N SER A 370 14.63 4.00 3.68
CA SER A 370 13.18 4.01 3.45
C SER A 370 12.78 3.27 2.18
N ALA A 371 11.53 2.82 2.12
CA ALA A 371 11.00 2.07 0.99
C ALA A 371 10.89 2.94 -0.27
N SER A 372 10.64 4.25 -0.09
CA SER A 372 10.68 5.24 -1.16
C SER A 372 11.52 6.43 -0.71
N VAL A 373 12.52 6.80 -1.48
CA VAL A 373 13.38 7.96 -1.21
C VAL A 373 13.33 8.90 -2.41
N MET A 374 13.01 10.17 -2.16
CA MET A 374 12.71 11.14 -3.22
C MET A 374 13.67 12.32 -3.21
N VAL A 375 13.97 12.85 -4.38
CA VAL A 375 14.70 14.11 -4.56
C VAL A 375 13.79 15.11 -5.25
N ASN A 376 13.60 16.27 -4.64
CA ASN A 376 12.80 17.39 -5.17
C ASN A 376 11.35 17.02 -5.56
N ALA A 377 10.77 16.06 -4.87
CA ALA A 377 9.40 15.59 -5.08
C ALA A 377 8.68 15.41 -3.74
N SER A 378 7.37 15.58 -3.77
CA SER A 378 6.51 15.39 -2.60
C SER A 378 6.43 13.90 -2.21
N THR A 379 6.47 13.59 -0.92
CA THR A 379 6.25 12.23 -0.41
C THR A 379 4.91 11.64 -0.85
N ARG A 380 3.93 12.49 -1.22
CA ARG A 380 2.62 12.10 -1.74
C ARG A 380 2.66 11.31 -3.05
N PHE A 381 3.77 11.35 -3.78
CA PHE A 381 3.98 10.52 -4.97
C PHE A 381 4.28 9.04 -4.66
N ALA A 382 4.50 8.65 -3.41
CA ALA A 382 4.66 7.24 -3.04
C ALA A 382 3.31 6.49 -3.11
N ASP A 383 2.86 6.23 -4.32
CA ASP A 383 1.56 5.67 -4.68
C ASP A 383 1.72 4.78 -5.92
N GLY A 384 1.00 3.66 -5.95
CA GLY A 384 1.12 2.70 -7.03
C GLY A 384 0.72 3.24 -8.41
N PHE A 385 -0.24 4.16 -8.49
CA PHE A 385 -0.61 4.80 -9.76
C PHE A 385 0.48 5.78 -10.21
N GLU A 386 0.97 6.62 -9.30
CA GLU A 386 2.02 7.60 -9.60
C GLU A 386 3.35 6.93 -9.99
N PHE A 387 3.65 5.76 -9.42
CA PHE A 387 4.83 4.96 -9.79
C PHE A 387 4.63 4.12 -11.05
N GLY A 388 3.46 4.18 -11.70
CA GLY A 388 3.18 3.43 -12.91
C GLY A 388 2.92 1.93 -12.69
N LEU A 389 2.60 1.51 -11.46
CA LEU A 389 2.30 0.11 -11.13
C LEU A 389 0.85 -0.28 -11.47
N GLY A 390 0.03 0.65 -11.94
CA GLY A 390 -1.37 0.49 -12.35
C GLY A 390 -2.35 0.34 -11.19
N ALA A 391 -1.95 -0.30 -10.13
CA ALA A 391 -2.69 -0.42 -8.86
C ALA A 391 -1.72 -0.85 -7.75
N GLU A 392 -2.11 -0.64 -6.49
CA GLU A 392 -1.35 -1.18 -5.36
C GLU A 392 -2.27 -1.96 -4.42
N ILE A 393 -1.78 -3.09 -3.93
CA ILE A 393 -2.49 -3.88 -2.91
C ILE A 393 -2.18 -3.38 -1.50
N GLY A 394 -1.09 -2.68 -1.34
CA GLY A 394 -0.59 -2.11 -0.11
C GLY A 394 0.82 -1.57 -0.28
N ILE A 395 1.40 -1.09 0.81
CA ILE A 395 2.78 -0.64 0.87
C ILE A 395 3.53 -1.57 1.83
N SER A 396 4.81 -1.84 1.55
CA SER A 396 5.67 -2.64 2.41
C SER A 396 6.89 -1.83 2.83
N THR A 397 7.21 -1.84 4.11
CA THR A 397 8.48 -1.33 4.63
C THR A 397 9.47 -2.45 4.92
N ASP A 398 9.06 -3.71 4.77
CA ASP A 398 9.93 -4.87 4.91
C ASP A 398 10.96 -4.95 3.77
N LYS A 399 12.12 -5.56 4.05
CA LYS A 399 13.24 -5.68 3.08
C LYS A 399 13.32 -7.03 2.39
N PHE A 400 12.56 -8.00 2.88
CA PHE A 400 12.76 -9.41 2.49
C PHE A 400 12.12 -9.80 1.16
N HIS A 401 11.06 -9.11 0.71
CA HIS A 401 10.37 -9.36 -0.56
C HIS A 401 10.11 -8.05 -1.30
N ALA A 402 8.81 -7.65 -1.46
CA ALA A 402 8.44 -6.36 -2.02
C ALA A 402 8.66 -5.25 -0.99
N ARG A 403 9.21 -4.11 -1.41
CA ARG A 403 9.42 -2.91 -0.61
C ARG A 403 8.88 -1.68 -1.35
N GLY A 404 8.14 -0.81 -0.66
CA GLY A 404 7.40 0.30 -1.25
C GLY A 404 5.99 -0.10 -1.68
N PRO A 405 5.35 0.65 -2.58
CA PRO A 405 4.05 0.30 -3.15
C PRO A 405 4.09 -1.07 -3.84
N VAL A 406 3.16 -1.96 -3.48
CA VAL A 406 3.12 -3.36 -3.95
C VAL A 406 2.09 -3.48 -5.06
N GLY A 407 2.56 -3.48 -6.30
CA GLY A 407 1.77 -3.72 -7.50
C GLY A 407 1.86 -5.18 -7.99
N ILE A 408 1.64 -5.37 -9.29
CA ILE A 408 1.62 -6.70 -9.93
C ILE A 408 2.93 -7.45 -9.69
N GLU A 409 4.08 -6.81 -9.87
CA GLU A 409 5.38 -7.45 -9.70
C GLU A 409 5.64 -7.90 -8.27
N GLY A 410 5.19 -7.11 -7.28
CA GLY A 410 5.28 -7.45 -5.86
C GLY A 410 4.44 -8.66 -5.46
N LEU A 411 3.46 -9.06 -6.28
CA LEU A 411 2.67 -10.28 -6.12
C LEU A 411 3.24 -11.47 -6.92
N THR A 412 4.52 -11.40 -7.29
CA THR A 412 5.25 -12.45 -8.03
C THR A 412 6.52 -12.83 -7.31
N SER A 413 7.10 -13.94 -7.73
CA SER A 413 8.42 -14.42 -7.31
C SER A 413 9.24 -14.77 -8.54
N LEU A 414 10.56 -14.91 -8.37
CA LEU A 414 11.49 -15.31 -9.42
C LEU A 414 11.98 -16.72 -9.15
N LYS A 415 11.80 -17.64 -10.11
CA LYS A 415 12.42 -18.97 -10.08
C LYS A 415 13.53 -19.07 -11.11
N TYR A 416 14.57 -19.82 -10.80
CA TYR A 416 15.62 -20.10 -11.78
C TYR A 416 15.11 -20.98 -12.91
N VAL A 417 15.49 -20.62 -14.14
CA VAL A 417 15.33 -21.45 -15.34
C VAL A 417 16.68 -21.71 -15.96
N VAL A 418 16.94 -22.96 -16.29
CA VAL A 418 18.20 -23.40 -16.86
C VAL A 418 17.94 -24.08 -18.17
N LEU A 419 18.65 -23.65 -19.21
CA LEU A 419 18.63 -24.26 -20.54
C LEU A 419 20.01 -24.87 -20.83
N GLY A 420 20.04 -26.12 -21.23
CA GLY A 420 21.24 -26.85 -21.57
C GLY A 420 21.02 -27.71 -22.82
N GLU A 421 22.11 -28.29 -23.34
CA GLU A 421 22.14 -29.19 -24.48
C GLU A 421 22.69 -30.60 -24.08
N GLY A 422 22.62 -30.91 -22.77
CA GLY A 422 23.09 -32.17 -22.21
C GLY A 422 24.31 -32.04 -21.32
N GLU A 423 24.68 -30.83 -20.94
CA GLU A 423 25.82 -30.58 -20.01
C GLU A 423 25.58 -31.31 -18.68
N VAL A 424 26.64 -31.88 -18.18
CA VAL A 424 26.69 -32.57 -16.87
C VAL A 424 27.73 -31.92 -15.96
N ARG A 425 27.48 -31.99 -14.68
CA ARG A 425 28.43 -31.51 -13.68
C ARG A 425 29.54 -32.57 -13.48
N GLY A 426 30.79 -32.15 -13.74
CA GLY A 426 31.98 -32.95 -13.46
C GLY A 426 32.32 -33.01 -11.98
#